data_7e632b32a4f356c03b7f92cc15e9d57d
#
_entry.id   7e632b32a4f356c03b7f92cc15e9d57d
#
_cell.length_a   1.000
_cell.length_b   1.000
_cell.length_c   1.000
_cell.angle_alpha   90.00
_cell.angle_beta   90.00
_cell.angle_gamma   90.00
#
_symmetry.space_group_name_H-M   'P 1'
#
loop_
_entity.id
_entity.type
_entity.pdbx_description
1 polymer ?
#
loop_
_entity_poly.entity_id
_entity_poly.type
_entity_poly.pdbx_seq_one_letter_code
_entity_poly.pdbx_strand_id
1 'polypeptide(L)'
;VDYLVQTFGSQNGIDLTKDKMAMQRIREAAEKAKIELSSSQQAAINLPYITVDAEKNPLFLDETLTRAQFQTLTAPLLDRCKKPFQQVLKDSGIAIGNIKSVVLVGGSTRMPAVVDLVRELTGGKEPNKGVNPDEVVAVGASLQAGVLKGEVKDILLLDVTPLTLGIETKGGVMTKMIERNT
;
A
#
# COMPACT_ATOMS: atom_id res chain seq x y z
N VAL A 1 -2.92 -5.93 12.02
CA VAL A 1 -4.17 -6.39 12.65
C VAL A 1 -4.04 -7.84 13.06
N ASP A 2 -3.84 -8.78 12.12
CA ASP A 2 -3.82 -10.22 12.37
C ASP A 2 -2.79 -10.62 13.43
N TYR A 3 -1.61 -10.03 13.40
CA TYR A 3 -0.58 -10.22 14.43
C TYR A 3 -1.11 -9.88 15.83
N LEU A 4 -1.75 -8.72 16.01
CA LEU A 4 -2.28 -8.29 17.31
C LEU A 4 -3.40 -9.20 17.79
N VAL A 5 -4.28 -9.63 16.89
CA VAL A 5 -5.38 -10.57 17.22
C VAL A 5 -4.82 -11.93 17.64
N GLN A 6 -3.83 -12.46 16.90
CA GLN A 6 -3.19 -13.73 17.21
C GLN A 6 -2.42 -13.68 18.53
N THR A 7 -1.66 -12.60 18.77
CA THR A 7 -0.91 -12.42 20.02
C THR A 7 -1.86 -12.37 21.20
N PHE A 8 -2.91 -11.54 21.13
CA PHE A 8 -3.92 -11.45 22.17
C PHE A 8 -4.63 -12.81 22.41
N GLY A 9 -5.02 -13.49 21.33
CA GLY A 9 -5.65 -14.81 21.42
C GLY A 9 -4.75 -15.85 22.07
N SER A 10 -3.46 -15.83 21.78
CA SER A 10 -2.47 -16.74 22.39
C SER A 10 -2.24 -16.47 23.88
N GLN A 11 -2.30 -15.21 24.29
CA GLN A 11 -2.09 -14.80 25.68
C GLN A 11 -3.33 -15.01 26.58
N ASN A 12 -4.53 -14.77 26.02
CA ASN A 12 -5.77 -14.72 26.79
C ASN A 12 -6.79 -15.82 26.45
N GLY A 13 -6.54 -16.60 25.41
CA GLY A 13 -7.48 -17.64 24.97
C GLY A 13 -8.79 -17.11 24.35
N ILE A 14 -8.84 -15.82 23.98
CA ILE A 14 -10.06 -15.15 23.51
C ILE A 14 -9.87 -14.73 22.06
N ASP A 15 -10.87 -15.05 21.23
CA ASP A 15 -10.95 -14.68 19.81
C ASP A 15 -11.66 -13.32 19.67
N LEU A 16 -10.88 -12.26 19.43
CA LEU A 16 -11.37 -10.90 19.22
C LEU A 16 -12.06 -10.68 17.87
N THR A 17 -11.92 -11.61 16.93
CA THR A 17 -12.51 -11.43 15.58
C THR A 17 -14.03 -11.32 15.58
N LYS A 18 -14.67 -11.85 16.62
CA LYS A 18 -16.13 -11.83 16.82
C LYS A 18 -16.63 -10.52 17.43
N ASP A 19 -15.76 -9.73 18.03
CA ASP A 19 -16.10 -8.43 18.63
C ASP A 19 -15.80 -7.31 17.63
N LYS A 20 -16.85 -6.74 17.03
CA LYS A 20 -16.71 -5.67 16.03
C LYS A 20 -16.08 -4.39 16.58
N MET A 21 -16.36 -4.06 17.85
CA MET A 21 -15.79 -2.87 18.49
C MET A 21 -14.31 -3.06 18.79
N ALA A 22 -13.93 -4.19 19.34
CA ALA A 22 -12.53 -4.56 19.56
C ALA A 22 -11.74 -4.53 18.24
N MET A 23 -12.29 -5.14 17.19
CA MET A 23 -11.65 -5.18 15.87
C MET A 23 -11.49 -3.80 15.26
N GLN A 24 -12.45 -2.88 15.45
CA GLN A 24 -12.32 -1.51 14.97
C GLN A 24 -11.16 -0.78 15.69
N ARG A 25 -11.11 -0.88 17.01
CA ARG A 25 -10.04 -0.28 17.81
C ARG A 25 -8.66 -0.84 17.46
N ILE A 26 -8.57 -2.16 17.22
CA ILE A 26 -7.31 -2.80 16.78
C ILE A 26 -6.89 -2.28 15.41
N ARG A 27 -7.81 -2.12 14.44
CA ARG A 27 -7.48 -1.57 13.13
C ARG A 27 -6.93 -0.15 13.22
N GLU A 28 -7.58 0.70 14.00
CA GLU A 28 -7.13 2.09 14.20
C GLU A 28 -5.75 2.15 14.87
N ALA A 29 -5.53 1.33 15.90
CA ALA A 29 -4.25 1.28 16.58
C ALA A 29 -3.13 0.69 15.69
N ALA A 30 -3.44 -0.34 14.91
CA ALA A 30 -2.50 -0.93 13.95
C ALA A 30 -2.12 0.07 12.86
N GLU A 31 -3.07 0.88 12.35
CA GLU A 31 -2.77 1.93 11.36
C GLU A 31 -1.89 3.03 11.95
N LYS A 32 -2.17 3.47 13.18
CA LYS A 32 -1.31 4.43 13.89
C LYS A 32 0.12 3.89 14.07
N ALA A 33 0.24 2.64 14.51
CA ALA A 33 1.55 2.00 14.68
C ALA A 33 2.31 1.88 13.35
N LYS A 34 1.62 1.50 12.25
CA LYS A 34 2.21 1.48 10.91
C LYS A 34 2.77 2.83 10.51
N ILE A 35 2.02 3.91 10.71
CA ILE A 35 2.45 5.27 10.41
C ILE A 35 3.66 5.66 11.26
N GLU A 36 3.61 5.41 12.57
CA GLU A 36 4.69 5.71 13.51
C GLU A 36 5.98 4.96 13.15
N LEU A 37 5.88 3.69 12.76
CA LEU A 37 7.03 2.87 12.36
C LEU A 37 7.69 3.33 11.05
N SER A 38 7.11 4.27 10.31
CA SER A 38 7.78 4.92 9.18
C SER A 38 8.89 5.88 9.63
N SER A 39 8.79 6.46 10.83
CA SER A 39 9.78 7.38 11.41
C SER A 39 10.48 6.82 12.65
N SER A 40 9.77 6.01 13.47
CA SER A 40 10.28 5.44 14.73
C SER A 40 10.76 4.00 14.54
N GLN A 41 11.65 3.54 15.43
CA GLN A 41 12.12 2.14 15.42
C GLN A 41 11.17 1.17 16.12
N GLN A 42 10.26 1.70 16.93
CA GLN A 42 9.24 0.94 17.64
C GLN A 42 7.99 1.80 17.83
N ALA A 43 6.85 1.14 17.97
CA ALA A 43 5.55 1.74 18.30
C ALA A 43 4.88 0.95 19.41
N ALA A 44 4.38 1.68 20.42
CA ALA A 44 3.59 1.10 21.49
C ALA A 44 2.11 1.09 21.13
N ILE A 45 1.47 -0.06 21.31
CA ILE A 45 0.04 -0.27 21.00
C ILE A 45 -0.63 -0.61 22.33
N ASN A 46 -1.34 0.35 22.90
CA ASN A 46 -2.05 0.18 24.17
C ASN A 46 -3.55 0.40 23.95
N LEU A 47 -4.34 -0.65 24.15
CA LEU A 47 -5.79 -0.64 24.06
C LEU A 47 -6.39 -1.13 25.38
N PRO A 48 -6.68 -0.19 26.30
CA PRO A 48 -7.29 -0.52 27.57
C PRO A 48 -8.73 -1.01 27.38
N TYR A 49 -9.17 -1.94 28.21
CA TYR A 49 -10.53 -2.47 28.19
C TYR A 49 -10.95 -2.93 26.78
N ILE A 50 -10.10 -3.75 26.15
CA ILE A 50 -10.37 -4.24 24.79
C ILE A 50 -11.52 -5.26 24.78
N THR A 51 -11.61 -6.07 25.81
CA THR A 51 -12.68 -7.03 26.07
C THR A 51 -12.71 -7.40 27.56
N VAL A 52 -13.51 -8.38 27.93
CA VAL A 52 -13.57 -8.96 29.28
C VAL A 52 -13.38 -10.49 29.20
N ASP A 53 -12.85 -11.07 30.28
CA ASP A 53 -12.79 -12.53 30.44
C ASP A 53 -14.15 -13.15 30.84
N ALA A 54 -14.18 -14.46 31.12
CA ALA A 54 -15.37 -15.17 31.52
C ALA A 54 -15.93 -14.69 32.88
N GLU A 55 -15.07 -14.19 33.76
CA GLU A 55 -15.38 -13.61 35.06
C GLU A 55 -15.74 -12.13 35.01
N LYS A 56 -15.82 -11.54 33.79
CA LYS A 56 -16.07 -10.12 33.51
C LYS A 56 -14.94 -9.18 33.98
N ASN A 57 -13.73 -9.68 34.19
CA ASN A 57 -12.58 -8.81 34.42
C ASN A 57 -12.13 -8.16 33.10
N PRO A 58 -11.74 -6.88 33.13
CA PRO A 58 -11.29 -6.17 31.94
C PRO A 58 -9.93 -6.71 31.47
N LEU A 59 -9.83 -6.93 30.16
CA LEU A 59 -8.58 -7.29 29.51
C LEU A 59 -8.04 -6.12 28.66
N PHE A 60 -6.72 -6.09 28.57
CA PHE A 60 -5.97 -5.03 27.91
C PHE A 60 -5.12 -5.65 26.80
N LEU A 61 -4.99 -4.95 25.68
CA LEU A 61 -3.99 -5.27 24.68
C LEU A 61 -2.86 -4.26 24.82
N ASP A 62 -1.70 -4.72 25.24
CA ASP A 62 -0.51 -3.90 25.44
C ASP A 62 0.69 -4.58 24.76
N GLU A 63 1.09 -4.03 23.61
CA GLU A 63 2.11 -4.60 22.74
C GLU A 63 3.07 -3.53 22.26
N THR A 64 4.34 -3.90 22.12
CA THR A 64 5.34 -3.07 21.46
C THR A 64 5.78 -3.74 20.16
N LEU A 65 5.56 -3.08 19.04
CA LEU A 65 5.96 -3.57 17.74
C LEU A 65 7.21 -2.82 17.27
N THR A 66 8.28 -3.54 16.94
CA THR A 66 9.46 -2.95 16.33
C THR A 66 9.32 -2.83 14.83
N ARG A 67 10.02 -1.86 14.21
CA ARG A 67 10.10 -1.73 12.74
C ARG A 67 10.56 -3.03 12.08
N ALA A 68 11.55 -3.70 12.64
CA ALA A 68 12.06 -4.96 12.10
C ALA A 68 10.99 -6.07 12.08
N GLN A 69 10.23 -6.22 13.17
CA GLN A 69 9.10 -7.16 13.21
C GLN A 69 8.03 -6.79 12.19
N PHE A 70 7.69 -5.50 12.08
CA PHE A 70 6.71 -5.01 11.12
C PHE A 70 7.17 -5.28 9.67
N GLN A 71 8.43 -5.06 9.35
CA GLN A 71 9.01 -5.39 8.04
C GLN A 71 8.92 -6.89 7.74
N THR A 72 9.20 -7.74 8.72
CA THR A 72 9.05 -9.20 8.57
C THR A 72 7.60 -9.59 8.30
N LEU A 73 6.65 -9.03 9.03
CA LEU A 73 5.21 -9.29 8.85
C LEU A 73 4.70 -8.84 7.47
N THR A 74 5.29 -7.78 6.91
CA THR A 74 4.86 -7.19 5.63
C THR A 74 5.69 -7.63 4.43
N ALA A 75 6.78 -8.37 4.62
CA ALA A 75 7.66 -8.85 3.56
C ALA A 75 6.92 -9.55 2.39
N PRO A 76 5.93 -10.43 2.63
CA PRO A 76 5.17 -11.06 1.55
C PRO A 76 4.40 -10.06 0.68
N LEU A 77 3.98 -8.92 1.24
CA LEU A 77 3.29 -7.85 0.49
C LEU A 77 4.27 -7.10 -0.41
N LEU A 78 5.47 -6.84 0.09
CA LEU A 78 6.55 -6.21 -0.69
C LEU A 78 7.00 -7.11 -1.84
N ASP A 79 7.12 -8.40 -1.61
CA ASP A 79 7.49 -9.37 -2.66
C ASP A 79 6.46 -9.39 -3.81
N ARG A 80 5.18 -9.18 -3.51
CA ARG A 80 4.14 -9.07 -4.55
C ARG A 80 4.34 -7.87 -5.48
N CYS A 81 5.05 -6.84 -5.07
CA CYS A 81 5.34 -5.66 -5.90
C CYS A 81 6.42 -5.94 -6.96
N LYS A 82 7.27 -6.95 -6.77
CA LYS A 82 8.39 -7.27 -7.67
C LYS A 82 7.89 -7.70 -9.07
N LYS A 83 6.90 -8.58 -9.13
CA LYS A 83 6.35 -9.07 -10.41
C LYS A 83 5.77 -7.97 -11.31
N PRO A 84 4.87 -7.08 -10.82
CA PRO A 84 4.36 -5.98 -11.63
C PRO A 84 5.49 -5.05 -12.14
N PHE A 85 6.48 -4.75 -11.30
CA PHE A 85 7.61 -3.92 -11.69
C PHE A 85 8.40 -4.56 -12.85
N GLN A 86 8.75 -5.85 -12.72
CA GLN A 86 9.46 -6.59 -13.77
C GLN A 86 8.65 -6.68 -15.06
N GLN A 87 7.33 -6.85 -14.94
CA GLN A 87 6.44 -6.90 -16.10
C GLN A 87 6.40 -5.57 -16.85
N VAL A 88 6.32 -4.44 -16.14
CA VAL A 88 6.36 -3.10 -16.75
C VAL A 88 7.68 -2.87 -17.49
N LEU A 89 8.81 -3.24 -16.92
CA LEU A 89 10.10 -3.14 -17.60
C LEU A 89 10.13 -3.98 -18.88
N LYS A 90 9.62 -5.21 -18.81
CA LYS A 90 9.53 -6.08 -19.99
C LYS A 90 8.63 -5.50 -21.07
N ASP A 91 7.46 -5.01 -20.69
CA ASP A 91 6.47 -4.45 -21.63
C ASP A 91 6.97 -3.16 -22.29
N SER A 92 7.67 -2.31 -21.54
CA SER A 92 8.22 -1.05 -22.03
C SER A 92 9.50 -1.21 -22.86
N GLY A 93 10.20 -2.33 -22.73
CA GLY A 93 11.51 -2.54 -23.33
C GLY A 93 12.63 -1.63 -22.78
N ILE A 94 12.36 -0.91 -21.68
CA ILE A 94 13.32 0.02 -21.09
C ILE A 94 14.27 -0.73 -20.16
N ALA A 95 15.58 -0.56 -20.37
CA ALA A 95 16.57 -1.06 -19.45
C ALA A 95 16.54 -0.29 -18.12
N ILE A 96 16.77 -1.00 -16.99
CA ILE A 96 16.77 -0.41 -15.63
C ILE A 96 17.68 0.84 -15.55
N GLY A 97 18.85 0.81 -16.18
CA GLY A 97 19.78 1.94 -16.22
C GLY A 97 19.20 3.21 -16.83
N ASN A 98 18.24 3.07 -17.76
CA ASN A 98 17.61 4.19 -18.48
C ASN A 98 16.40 4.80 -17.73
N ILE A 99 16.00 4.25 -16.59
CA ILE A 99 14.99 4.87 -15.74
C ILE A 99 15.57 6.21 -15.24
N LYS A 100 14.95 7.32 -15.62
CA LYS A 100 15.43 8.66 -15.24
C LYS A 100 15.02 9.04 -13.83
N SER A 101 13.80 8.73 -13.43
CA SER A 101 13.25 9.11 -12.14
C SER A 101 12.28 8.04 -11.63
N VAL A 102 12.22 7.87 -10.32
CA VAL A 102 11.24 7.04 -9.62
C VAL A 102 10.41 7.93 -8.72
N VAL A 103 9.11 7.94 -8.91
CA VAL A 103 8.17 8.71 -8.10
C VAL A 103 7.32 7.73 -7.30
N LEU A 104 7.33 7.89 -5.98
CA LEU A 104 6.52 7.09 -5.07
C LEU A 104 5.20 7.80 -4.79
N VAL A 105 4.10 7.07 -4.90
CA VAL A 105 2.73 7.61 -4.77
C VAL A 105 1.94 6.75 -3.77
N GLY A 106 1.18 7.43 -2.91
CA GLY A 106 0.37 6.82 -1.87
C GLY A 106 1.07 6.71 -0.52
N GLY A 107 0.31 6.83 0.58
CA GLY A 107 0.83 6.88 1.93
C GLY A 107 1.67 5.67 2.36
N SER A 108 1.36 4.47 1.85
CA SER A 108 2.15 3.27 2.13
C SER A 108 3.59 3.33 1.61
N THR A 109 3.89 4.19 0.63
CA THR A 109 5.25 4.38 0.11
C THR A 109 6.16 5.14 1.07
N ARG A 110 5.62 5.67 2.17
CA ARG A 110 6.41 6.26 3.26
C ARG A 110 7.15 5.22 4.10
N MET A 111 6.78 3.95 3.99
CA MET A 111 7.47 2.85 4.68
C MET A 111 8.91 2.74 4.17
N PRO A 112 9.92 2.74 5.07
CA PRO A 112 11.33 2.59 4.66
C PRO A 112 11.58 1.36 3.79
N ALA A 113 10.94 0.24 4.10
CA ALA A 113 11.06 -0.99 3.33
C ALA A 113 10.61 -0.86 1.86
N VAL A 114 9.68 0.05 1.53
CA VAL A 114 9.28 0.34 0.16
C VAL A 114 10.40 1.10 -0.57
N VAL A 115 11.02 2.06 0.10
CA VAL A 115 12.16 2.80 -0.45
C VAL A 115 13.34 1.85 -0.73
N ASP A 116 13.63 0.96 0.22
CA ASP A 116 14.71 -0.03 0.07
C ASP A 116 14.41 -1.02 -1.07
N LEU A 117 13.17 -1.47 -1.20
CA LEU A 117 12.74 -2.30 -2.33
C LEU A 117 12.93 -1.57 -3.67
N VAL A 118 12.59 -0.29 -3.76
CA VAL A 118 12.79 0.50 -4.98
C VAL A 118 14.27 0.61 -5.32
N ARG A 119 15.14 0.85 -4.35
CA ARG A 119 16.59 0.85 -4.55
C ARG A 119 17.09 -0.50 -5.09
N GLU A 120 16.63 -1.61 -4.48
CA GLU A 120 16.94 -2.96 -4.93
C GLU A 120 16.54 -3.17 -6.40
N LEU A 121 15.29 -2.85 -6.74
CA LEU A 121 14.73 -3.09 -8.07
C LEU A 121 15.29 -2.18 -9.16
N THR A 122 15.79 -1.00 -8.80
CA THR A 122 16.25 0.01 -9.77
C THR A 122 17.77 0.15 -9.84
N GLY A 123 18.51 -0.74 -9.17
CA GLY A 123 19.98 -0.67 -9.15
C GLY A 123 20.53 0.51 -8.38
N GLY A 124 19.86 0.88 -7.26
CA GLY A 124 20.32 1.91 -6.33
C GLY A 124 19.77 3.32 -6.57
N LYS A 125 18.75 3.48 -7.44
CA LYS A 125 18.16 4.81 -7.67
C LYS A 125 17.35 5.28 -6.47
N GLU A 126 17.59 6.53 -6.07
CA GLU A 126 16.81 7.17 -5.02
C GLU A 126 15.45 7.64 -5.57
N PRO A 127 14.35 7.39 -4.85
CA PRO A 127 13.06 7.97 -5.18
C PRO A 127 13.08 9.49 -5.15
N ASN A 128 12.33 10.12 -6.04
CA ASN A 128 12.17 11.56 -6.09
C ASN A 128 11.47 12.04 -4.79
N LYS A 129 12.11 13.01 -4.11
CA LYS A 129 11.61 13.57 -2.84
C LYS A 129 10.83 14.88 -3.03
N GLY A 130 10.74 15.40 -4.24
CA GLY A 130 10.07 16.67 -4.56
C GLY A 130 8.55 16.55 -4.66
N VAL A 131 7.99 15.35 -4.53
CA VAL A 131 6.56 15.09 -4.66
C VAL A 131 6.02 14.55 -3.33
N ASN A 132 4.94 15.16 -2.83
CA ASN A 132 4.22 14.62 -1.68
C ASN A 132 3.40 13.40 -2.11
N PRO A 133 3.71 12.19 -1.61
CA PRO A 133 3.06 10.97 -2.05
C PRO A 133 1.56 10.90 -1.69
N ASP A 134 1.10 11.68 -0.73
CA ASP A 134 -0.30 11.70 -0.30
C ASP A 134 -1.17 12.62 -1.17
N GLU A 135 -0.57 13.67 -1.76
CA GLU A 135 -1.28 14.74 -2.46
C GLU A 135 -1.11 14.72 -3.98
N VAL A 136 -0.07 14.04 -4.47
CA VAL A 136 0.32 14.10 -5.88
C VAL A 136 -0.80 13.69 -6.85
N VAL A 137 -1.67 12.77 -6.46
CA VAL A 137 -2.82 12.34 -7.29
C VAL A 137 -3.83 13.49 -7.43
N ALA A 138 -4.13 14.19 -6.33
CA ALA A 138 -5.03 15.34 -6.36
C ALA A 138 -4.45 16.49 -7.18
N VAL A 139 -3.15 16.74 -7.06
CA VAL A 139 -2.43 17.74 -7.87
C VAL A 139 -2.49 17.36 -9.36
N GLY A 140 -2.21 16.10 -9.69
CA GLY A 140 -2.29 15.60 -11.06
C GLY A 140 -3.70 15.72 -11.65
N ALA A 141 -4.73 15.38 -10.88
CA ALA A 141 -6.13 15.51 -11.28
C ALA A 141 -6.50 16.97 -11.54
N SER A 142 -6.04 17.91 -10.71
CA SER A 142 -6.30 19.34 -10.91
C SER A 142 -5.64 19.88 -12.18
N LEU A 143 -4.40 19.46 -12.46
CA LEU A 143 -3.70 19.81 -13.70
C LEU A 143 -4.44 19.26 -14.93
N GLN A 144 -4.89 18.02 -14.87
CA GLN A 144 -5.65 17.40 -15.96
C GLN A 144 -6.99 18.11 -16.21
N ALA A 145 -7.67 18.56 -15.15
CA ALA A 145 -8.87 19.38 -15.28
C ALA A 145 -8.58 20.71 -16.00
N GLY A 146 -7.44 21.35 -15.70
CA GLY A 146 -6.97 22.55 -16.41
C GLY A 146 -6.68 22.28 -17.89
N VAL A 147 -6.08 21.13 -18.22
CA VAL A 147 -5.86 20.70 -19.61
C VAL A 147 -7.20 20.54 -20.36
N LEU A 148 -8.16 19.85 -19.75
CA LEU A 148 -9.49 19.63 -20.36
C LEU A 148 -10.26 20.93 -20.58
N LYS A 149 -10.06 21.94 -19.72
CA LYS A 149 -10.64 23.28 -19.90
C LYS A 149 -9.88 24.16 -20.89
N GLY A 150 -8.71 23.73 -21.34
CA GLY A 150 -7.84 24.51 -22.24
C GLY A 150 -7.05 25.62 -21.54
N GLU A 151 -7.03 25.64 -20.20
CA GLU A 151 -6.27 26.60 -19.39
C GLU A 151 -4.78 26.22 -19.32
N VAL A 152 -4.46 24.93 -19.36
CA VAL A 152 -3.11 24.36 -19.41
C VAL A 152 -2.88 23.71 -20.77
N LYS A 153 -1.90 24.19 -21.52
CA LYS A 153 -1.66 23.77 -22.92
C LYS A 153 -0.37 22.96 -23.11
N ASP A 154 0.53 23.01 -22.15
CA ASP A 154 1.88 22.47 -22.28
C ASP A 154 2.03 21.04 -21.72
N ILE A 155 0.93 20.43 -21.27
CA ILE A 155 0.90 19.08 -20.71
C ILE A 155 -0.01 18.20 -21.56
N LEU A 156 0.54 17.08 -22.03
CA LEU A 156 -0.20 16.02 -22.70
C LEU A 156 -0.12 14.75 -21.86
N LEU A 157 -1.25 14.26 -21.39
CA LEU A 157 -1.37 12.93 -20.82
C LEU A 157 -1.90 11.97 -21.87
N LEU A 158 -1.11 10.97 -22.24
CA LEU A 158 -1.53 9.80 -22.98
C LEU A 158 -1.46 8.60 -22.04
N ASP A 159 -2.60 8.01 -21.78
CA ASP A 159 -2.71 6.84 -20.91
C ASP A 159 -2.89 5.58 -21.75
N VAL A 160 -2.60 4.43 -21.14
CA VAL A 160 -2.76 3.11 -21.79
C VAL A 160 -3.60 2.21 -20.89
N THR A 161 -4.31 1.27 -21.49
CA THR A 161 -5.07 0.28 -20.73
C THR A 161 -4.15 -0.85 -20.22
N PRO A 162 -4.19 -1.21 -18.94
CA PRO A 162 -3.36 -2.30 -18.40
C PRO A 162 -3.85 -3.69 -18.81
N LEU A 163 -5.10 -3.78 -19.28
CA LEU A 163 -5.76 -5.00 -19.75
C LEU A 163 -6.45 -4.72 -21.08
N THR A 164 -6.54 -5.74 -21.93
CA THR A 164 -7.36 -5.67 -23.15
C THR A 164 -8.83 -5.47 -22.76
N LEU A 165 -9.45 -4.44 -23.30
CA LEU A 165 -10.87 -4.16 -23.12
C LEU A 165 -11.68 -4.74 -24.28
N GLY A 166 -12.84 -5.28 -24.00
CA GLY A 166 -13.72 -5.85 -24.99
C GLY A 166 -15.15 -5.99 -24.49
N ILE A 167 -16.00 -6.45 -25.36
CA ILE A 167 -17.41 -6.76 -25.06
C ILE A 167 -17.65 -8.26 -25.21
N GLU A 168 -18.54 -8.78 -24.40
CA GLU A 168 -19.06 -10.13 -24.59
C GLU A 168 -20.04 -10.14 -25.78
N THR A 169 -19.79 -11.06 -26.69
CA THR A 169 -20.65 -11.28 -27.86
C THR A 169 -21.38 -12.61 -27.73
N LYS A 170 -22.29 -12.90 -28.71
CA LYS A 170 -23.09 -14.12 -28.72
C LYS A 170 -22.22 -15.38 -28.51
N GLY A 171 -22.60 -16.22 -27.56
CA GLY A 171 -21.87 -17.45 -27.22
C GLY A 171 -20.79 -17.29 -26.16
N GLY A 172 -20.75 -16.17 -25.41
CA GLY A 172 -19.78 -15.94 -24.35
C GLY A 172 -18.37 -15.59 -24.86
N VAL A 173 -18.25 -15.19 -26.13
CA VAL A 173 -16.96 -14.83 -26.74
C VAL A 173 -16.62 -13.38 -26.45
N MET A 174 -15.42 -13.13 -25.91
CA MET A 174 -14.89 -11.77 -25.75
C MET A 174 -14.39 -11.24 -27.10
N THR A 175 -15.02 -10.18 -27.58
CA THR A 175 -14.55 -9.43 -28.76
C THR A 175 -13.72 -8.24 -28.29
N LYS A 176 -12.45 -8.22 -28.63
CA LYS A 176 -11.53 -7.16 -28.25
C LYS A 176 -11.86 -5.86 -28.97
N MET A 177 -11.81 -4.75 -28.23
CA MET A 177 -12.02 -3.40 -28.77
C MET A 177 -10.77 -2.54 -28.61
N ILE A 178 -10.09 -2.63 -27.48
CA ILE A 178 -8.86 -1.90 -27.18
C ILE A 178 -7.85 -2.92 -26.65
N GLU A 179 -6.73 -3.07 -27.31
CA GLU A 179 -5.69 -3.98 -26.89
C GLU A 179 -4.96 -3.43 -25.65
N ARG A 180 -4.42 -4.34 -24.84
CA ARG A 180 -3.56 -3.98 -23.71
C ARG A 180 -2.37 -3.13 -24.17
N ASN A 181 -2.01 -2.11 -23.37
CA ASN A 181 -0.91 -1.18 -23.63
C ASN A 181 -1.10 -0.29 -24.86
N THR A 182 -2.34 -0.04 -25.24
CA THR A 182 -2.69 0.93 -26.32
C THR A 182 -3.62 2.02 -25.78
#